data_fb2ba4bedc68f0b6b7b83e2173819797
#
_entry.id   fb2ba4bedc68f0b6b7b83e2173819797
#
_cell.length_a   1.000
_cell.length_b   1.000
_cell.length_c   1.000
_cell.angle_alpha   90.00
_cell.angle_beta   90.00
_cell.angle_gamma   90.00
#
_symmetry.space_group_name_H-M   'P 1'
#
loop_
_entity.id
_entity.type
_entity.pdbx_description
1 polymer ?
#
loop_
_entity_poly.entity_id
_entity_poly.type
_entity_poly.pdbx_seq_one_letter_code
_entity_poly.pdbx_strand_id
1 'polypeptide(L)'
;MPQYLVAIHLPDDYAPCAEDDALRRDIDVLNEEMVTAGIRTFVGGLQAVSKAMSVRPAPDGKLLVTDGPYLETKEHIGGFWVLECADMEQALAWGRKAAIACRAPVEVRAFN
;
A
#
# COMPACT_ATOMS: atom_id res chain seq x y z
N MET A 1 -12.56 11.47 12.56
CA MET A 1 -13.00 10.20 11.95
C MET A 1 -11.91 9.15 12.07
N PRO A 2 -12.27 7.87 12.17
CA PRO A 2 -11.25 6.81 12.17
C PRO A 2 -10.42 6.83 10.89
N GLN A 3 -9.19 6.37 11.02
CA GLN A 3 -8.28 6.23 9.88
C GLN A 3 -8.12 4.77 9.50
N TYR A 4 -7.95 4.53 8.22
CA TYR A 4 -7.80 3.21 7.64
C TYR A 4 -6.60 3.16 6.71
N LEU A 5 -5.86 2.06 6.80
CA LEU A 5 -4.80 1.74 5.85
C LEU A 5 -5.43 0.96 4.68
N VAL A 6 -5.18 1.41 3.47
CA VAL A 6 -5.55 0.69 2.25
C VAL A 6 -4.25 0.35 1.54
N ALA A 7 -3.79 -0.89 1.67
CA ALA A 7 -2.49 -1.33 1.19
C ALA A 7 -2.63 -2.20 -0.05
N ILE A 8 -1.81 -1.91 -1.05
CA ILE A 8 -1.78 -2.65 -2.32
C ILE A 8 -0.68 -3.70 -2.23
N HIS A 9 -1.01 -4.95 -2.55
CA HIS A 9 -0.05 -6.04 -2.59
C HIS A 9 0.37 -6.33 -4.03
N LEU A 10 1.66 -6.32 -4.27
CA LEU A 10 2.24 -6.53 -5.60
C LEU A 10 3.19 -7.73 -5.57
N PRO A 11 3.34 -8.45 -6.71
CA PRO A 11 4.32 -9.53 -6.80
C PRO A 11 5.73 -9.06 -6.46
N ASP A 12 6.56 -9.96 -5.94
CA ASP A 12 7.93 -9.62 -5.55
C ASP A 12 8.82 -9.26 -6.75
N ASP A 13 8.44 -9.66 -7.96
CA ASP A 13 9.13 -9.33 -9.20
C ASP A 13 8.51 -8.12 -9.93
N TYR A 14 7.56 -7.42 -9.28
CA TYR A 14 6.88 -6.29 -9.89
C TYR A 14 7.84 -5.12 -10.14
N ALA A 15 7.80 -4.60 -11.37
CA ALA A 15 8.61 -3.44 -11.77
C ALA A 15 7.70 -2.23 -11.96
N PRO A 16 7.77 -1.20 -11.09
CA PRO A 16 6.91 -0.01 -11.22
C PRO A 16 7.03 0.68 -12.58
N CYS A 17 8.18 0.63 -13.20
CA CYS A 17 8.39 1.23 -14.52
C CYS A 17 7.68 0.49 -15.66
N ALA A 18 7.16 -0.71 -15.41
CA ALA A 18 6.41 -1.49 -16.38
C ALA A 18 4.91 -1.14 -16.42
N GLU A 19 4.47 -0.24 -15.53
CA GLU A 19 3.07 0.20 -15.50
C GLU A 19 2.70 0.93 -16.79
N ASP A 20 1.52 0.62 -17.35
CA ASP A 20 1.05 1.29 -18.56
C ASP A 20 0.34 2.62 -18.24
N ASP A 21 0.08 3.42 -19.29
CA ASP A 21 -0.55 4.72 -19.12
C ASP A 21 -2.00 4.63 -18.64
N ALA A 22 -2.72 3.57 -19.03
CA ALA A 22 -4.10 3.35 -18.59
C ALA A 22 -4.15 3.11 -17.08
N LEU A 23 -3.24 2.30 -16.56
CA LEU A 23 -3.12 2.04 -15.13
C LEU A 23 -2.85 3.34 -14.36
N ARG A 24 -1.88 4.13 -14.82
CA ARG A 24 -1.55 5.41 -14.17
C ARG A 24 -2.73 6.37 -14.17
N ARG A 25 -3.46 6.46 -15.27
CA ARG A 25 -4.65 7.32 -15.35
C ARG A 25 -5.74 6.87 -14.39
N ASP A 26 -5.98 5.58 -14.28
CA ASP A 26 -7.00 5.06 -13.37
C ASP A 26 -6.64 5.37 -11.92
N ILE A 27 -5.36 5.24 -11.55
CA ILE A 27 -4.88 5.58 -10.22
C ILE A 27 -5.01 7.09 -9.96
N ASP A 28 -4.66 7.92 -10.95
CA ASP A 28 -4.77 9.37 -10.82
C ASP A 28 -6.22 9.80 -10.63
N VAL A 29 -7.15 9.21 -11.40
CA VAL A 29 -8.58 9.49 -11.25
C VAL A 29 -9.06 9.12 -9.86
N LEU A 30 -8.66 7.94 -9.36
CA LEU A 30 -9.03 7.52 -8.01
C LEU A 30 -8.51 8.48 -6.95
N ASN A 31 -7.25 8.92 -7.08
CA ASN A 31 -6.67 9.90 -6.15
C ASN A 31 -7.44 11.22 -6.16
N GLU A 32 -7.84 11.68 -7.33
CA GLU A 32 -8.66 12.88 -7.45
C GLU A 32 -10.02 12.72 -6.77
N GLU A 33 -10.66 11.56 -6.92
CA GLU A 33 -11.92 11.26 -6.24
C GLU A 33 -11.75 11.31 -4.72
N MET A 34 -10.67 10.75 -4.20
CA MET A 34 -10.37 10.74 -2.77
C MET A 34 -10.15 12.16 -2.24
N VAL A 35 -9.41 12.98 -2.98
CA VAL A 35 -9.18 14.38 -2.60
C VAL A 35 -10.49 15.16 -2.62
N THR A 36 -11.30 14.98 -3.65
CA THR A 36 -12.60 15.66 -3.77
C THR A 36 -13.52 15.26 -2.61
N ALA A 37 -13.50 13.98 -2.22
CA ALA A 37 -14.28 13.50 -1.08
C ALA A 37 -13.72 13.94 0.27
N GLY A 38 -12.49 14.50 0.29
CA GLY A 38 -11.86 15.00 1.51
C GLY A 38 -11.41 13.91 2.49
N ILE A 39 -11.21 12.68 2.00
CA ILE A 39 -10.92 11.55 2.89
C ILE A 39 -9.45 11.08 2.83
N ARG A 40 -8.68 11.57 1.88
CA ARG A 40 -7.28 11.13 1.73
C ARG A 40 -6.36 11.90 2.65
N THR A 41 -5.75 11.21 3.62
CA THR A 41 -4.75 11.77 4.51
C THR A 41 -3.35 11.64 3.91
N PHE A 42 -3.05 10.50 3.31
CA PHE A 42 -1.73 10.22 2.73
C PHE A 42 -1.86 9.19 1.61
N VAL A 43 -0.97 9.29 0.63
CA VAL A 43 -0.78 8.26 -0.39
C VAL A 43 0.70 8.17 -0.71
N GLY A 44 1.19 6.96 -0.91
CA GLY A 44 2.58 6.76 -1.31
C GLY A 44 2.80 5.41 -1.95
N GLY A 45 3.62 5.38 -3.00
CA GLY A 45 4.16 4.17 -3.57
C GLY A 45 5.51 3.86 -2.94
N LEU A 46 5.84 2.59 -2.86
CA LEU A 46 7.13 2.14 -2.34
C LEU A 46 8.06 1.75 -3.47
N GLN A 47 9.35 1.88 -3.24
CA GLN A 47 10.36 1.34 -4.15
C GLN A 47 10.29 -0.18 -4.18
N ALA A 48 10.96 -0.79 -5.17
CA ALA A 48 11.02 -2.24 -5.29
C ALA A 48 11.47 -2.89 -3.98
N VAL A 49 10.87 -4.04 -3.68
CA VAL A 49 11.15 -4.75 -2.43
C VAL A 49 12.62 -5.14 -2.27
N SER A 50 13.34 -5.31 -3.38
CA SER A 50 14.78 -5.59 -3.35
C SER A 50 15.62 -4.47 -2.73
N LYS A 51 15.07 -3.26 -2.62
CA LYS A 51 15.72 -2.11 -2.00
C LYS A 51 15.40 -1.97 -0.52
N ALA A 52 14.56 -2.85 0.01
CA ALA A 52 14.23 -2.82 1.44
C ALA A 52 15.41 -3.24 2.29
N MET A 53 15.44 -2.75 3.52
CA MET A 53 16.38 -3.17 4.55
C MET A 53 15.56 -3.66 5.73
N SER A 54 16.00 -4.73 6.37
CA SER A 54 15.29 -5.31 7.52
C SER A 54 16.17 -5.28 8.75
N VAL A 55 15.58 -5.00 9.90
CA VAL A 55 16.29 -4.95 11.18
C VAL A 55 15.59 -5.92 12.13
N ARG A 56 16.36 -6.83 12.72
CA ARG A 56 15.86 -7.80 13.70
C ARG A 56 16.61 -7.65 15.02
N PRO A 57 15.90 -7.64 16.14
CA PRO A 57 16.58 -7.75 17.44
C PRO A 57 17.05 -9.19 17.65
N ALA A 58 18.28 -9.34 18.12
CA ALA A 58 18.83 -10.65 18.48
C ALA A 58 18.66 -10.88 20.00
N PRO A 59 18.69 -12.17 20.46
CA PRO A 59 18.51 -12.48 21.88
C PRO A 59 19.55 -11.84 22.80
N ASP A 60 20.75 -11.52 22.26
CA ASP A 60 21.82 -10.89 23.01
C ASP A 60 21.72 -9.36 23.11
N GLY A 61 20.61 -8.79 22.63
CA GLY A 61 20.38 -7.35 22.61
C GLY A 61 20.99 -6.61 21.44
N LYS A 62 21.69 -7.30 20.53
CA LYS A 62 22.23 -6.71 19.31
C LYS A 62 21.15 -6.65 18.23
N LEU A 63 21.43 -5.85 17.22
CA LEU A 63 20.55 -5.73 16.06
C LEU A 63 21.20 -6.39 14.85
N LEU A 64 20.40 -7.15 14.10
CA LEU A 64 20.81 -7.73 12.82
C LEU A 64 20.15 -6.95 11.69
N VAL A 65 20.95 -6.33 10.84
CA VAL A 65 20.47 -5.59 9.67
C VAL A 65 20.78 -6.43 8.43
N THR A 66 19.76 -6.67 7.62
CA THR A 66 19.89 -7.46 6.39
C THR A 66 19.27 -6.73 5.21
N ASP A 67 19.78 -6.99 4.01
CA ASP A 67 19.18 -6.50 2.78
C ASP A 67 17.91 -7.28 2.49
N GLY A 68 16.92 -6.57 1.90
CA GLY A 68 15.69 -7.18 1.46
C GLY A 68 14.57 -7.10 2.49
N PRO A 69 13.40 -7.66 2.14
CA PRO A 69 12.22 -7.60 3.01
C PRO A 69 12.38 -8.49 4.24
N TYR A 70 11.62 -8.15 5.29
CA TYR A 70 11.62 -8.94 6.52
C TYR A 70 11.16 -10.39 6.29
N LEU A 71 10.11 -10.56 5.49
CA LEU A 71 9.60 -11.88 5.11
C LEU A 71 9.84 -12.11 3.62
N GLU A 72 10.29 -13.32 3.29
CA GLU A 72 10.36 -13.75 1.90
C GLU A 72 9.03 -14.34 1.49
N THR A 73 8.24 -13.54 0.78
CA THR A 73 6.91 -13.91 0.29
C THR A 73 6.83 -13.63 -1.20
N LYS A 74 5.75 -14.09 -1.83
CA LYS A 74 5.52 -13.83 -3.26
C LYS A 74 4.94 -12.45 -3.51
N GLU A 75 4.34 -11.84 -2.50
CA GLU A 75 3.72 -10.53 -2.62
C GLU A 75 4.13 -9.65 -1.45
N HIS A 76 4.29 -8.36 -1.73
CA HIS A 76 4.67 -7.36 -0.75
C HIS A 76 3.84 -6.10 -0.96
N ILE A 77 3.73 -5.29 0.08
CA ILE A 77 3.08 -3.99 -0.02
C ILE A 77 3.87 -3.12 -0.99
N GLY A 78 3.23 -2.69 -2.08
CA GLY A 78 3.83 -1.83 -3.10
C GLY A 78 3.47 -0.36 -2.95
N GLY A 79 2.45 -0.06 -2.13
CA GLY A 79 1.99 1.28 -1.87
C GLY A 79 0.77 1.25 -0.98
N PHE A 80 0.37 2.41 -0.48
CA PHE A 80 -0.79 2.46 0.39
C PHE A 80 -1.38 3.87 0.45
N TRP A 81 -2.65 3.91 0.86
CA TRP A 81 -3.33 5.14 1.26
C TRP A 81 -3.63 5.07 2.75
N VAL A 82 -3.67 6.24 3.37
CA VAL A 82 -4.29 6.42 4.68
C VAL A 82 -5.53 7.29 4.45
N LEU A 83 -6.70 6.74 4.77
CA LEU A 83 -7.99 7.38 4.52
C LEU A 83 -8.74 7.63 5.82
N GLU A 84 -9.44 8.76 5.88
CA GLU A 84 -10.39 9.02 6.97
C GLU A 84 -11.77 8.62 6.51
N CYS A 85 -12.34 7.59 7.13
CA CYS A 85 -13.66 7.07 6.78
C CYS A 85 -14.50 6.90 8.03
N ALA A 86 -15.83 6.97 7.87
CA ALA A 86 -16.74 6.86 8.99
C ALA A 86 -16.70 5.46 9.63
N ASP A 87 -16.52 4.42 8.80
CA ASP A 87 -16.51 3.03 9.24
C ASP A 87 -15.80 2.15 8.22
N MET A 88 -15.67 0.86 8.55
CA MET A 88 -15.01 -0.12 7.67
C MET A 88 -15.76 -0.29 6.35
N GLU A 89 -17.08 -0.18 6.35
CA GLU A 89 -17.85 -0.33 5.12
C GLU A 89 -17.49 0.76 4.10
N GLN A 90 -17.35 1.99 4.56
CA GLN A 90 -16.91 3.10 3.71
C GLN A 90 -15.47 2.88 3.23
N ALA A 91 -14.58 2.44 4.13
CA ALA A 91 -13.20 2.16 3.77
C ALA A 91 -13.11 1.02 2.74
N LEU A 92 -13.93 -0.02 2.86
CA LEU A 92 -13.99 -1.11 1.89
C LEU A 92 -14.47 -0.63 0.52
N ALA A 93 -15.40 0.31 0.47
CA ALA A 93 -15.84 0.88 -0.80
C ALA A 93 -14.67 1.52 -1.54
N TRP A 94 -13.81 2.25 -0.84
CA TRP A 94 -12.59 2.81 -1.42
C TRP A 94 -11.57 1.72 -1.76
N GLY A 95 -11.46 0.69 -0.91
CA GLY A 95 -10.58 -0.45 -1.18
C GLY A 95 -10.95 -1.20 -2.46
N ARG A 96 -12.24 -1.36 -2.74
CA ARG A 96 -12.72 -1.97 -3.99
C ARG A 96 -12.30 -1.14 -5.19
N LYS A 97 -12.45 0.17 -5.13
CA LYS A 97 -12.00 1.08 -6.19
C LYS A 97 -10.49 1.00 -6.38
N ALA A 98 -9.74 0.91 -5.28
CA ALA A 98 -8.29 0.78 -5.34
C ALA A 98 -7.86 -0.52 -6.01
N ALA A 99 -8.50 -1.64 -5.68
CA ALA A 99 -8.19 -2.93 -6.28
C ALA A 99 -8.42 -2.92 -7.79
N ILE A 100 -9.52 -2.29 -8.23
CA ILE A 100 -9.83 -2.17 -9.65
C ILE A 100 -8.81 -1.27 -10.35
N ALA A 101 -8.55 -0.09 -9.80
CA ALA A 101 -7.64 0.88 -10.41
C ALA A 101 -6.21 0.36 -10.50
N CYS A 102 -5.73 -0.29 -9.44
CA CYS A 102 -4.36 -0.81 -9.35
C CYS A 102 -4.20 -2.20 -9.95
N ARG A 103 -5.30 -2.89 -10.25
CA ARG A 103 -5.31 -4.26 -10.78
C ARG A 103 -4.52 -5.21 -9.88
N ALA A 104 -4.72 -5.08 -8.56
CA ALA A 104 -3.95 -5.80 -7.56
C ALA A 104 -4.79 -6.05 -6.30
N PRO A 105 -4.46 -7.07 -5.52
CA PRO A 105 -5.11 -7.30 -4.22
C PRO A 105 -4.86 -6.13 -3.27
N VAL A 106 -5.87 -5.83 -2.46
CA VAL A 106 -5.83 -4.72 -1.51
C VAL A 106 -6.26 -5.23 -0.14
N GLU A 107 -5.53 -4.83 0.89
CA GLU A 107 -5.90 -5.08 2.27
C GLU A 107 -6.35 -3.77 2.91
N VAL A 108 -7.48 -3.80 3.62
CA VAL A 108 -8.00 -2.64 4.35
C VAL A 108 -7.95 -2.94 5.83
N ARG A 109 -7.31 -2.08 6.61
CA ARG A 109 -7.15 -2.28 8.04
C ARG A 109 -7.29 -0.96 8.79
N ALA A 110 -8.10 -0.98 9.86
CA ALA A 110 -8.27 0.20 10.69
C ALA A 110 -7.01 0.45 11.55
N PHE A 111 -6.71 1.72 11.75
CA PHE A 111 -5.75 2.12 12.79
C PHE A 111 -6.44 2.08 14.15
N ASN A 112 -5.66 1.84 15.19
CA ASN A 112 -6.15 1.89 16.56
C ASN A 112 -6.53 3.30 16.98
#